data_b198cd1b323865f959b1a8c0d7225196
#
_entry.id   b198cd1b323865f959b1a8c0d7225196
#
_cell.length_a   1.000
_cell.length_b   1.000
_cell.length_c   1.000
_cell.angle_alpha   90.00
_cell.angle_beta   90.00
_cell.angle_gamma   90.00
#
_symmetry.space_group_name_H-M   'P 1'
#
loop_
_entity.id
_entity.type
_entity.pdbx_description
1 polymer ?
#
loop_
_entity_poly.entity_id
_entity_poly.type
_entity_poly.pdbx_seq_one_letter_code
_entity_poly.pdbx_strand_id
1 'polypeptide(L)'
;MSQSEAIGPLDRKILRALQRDNAEPISDLAARCGLSRSACSRRIARLAELGVIERSVALLSQAKLGLGLTVFISVKTSQHNAAWSHQFQAILEKLPGILEVHRLGGDIDYLLKAVVPDMPGYDALYQQLIKADLFDVSARFVMETMKHTTELPL
;
A
#
# COMPACT_ATOMS: atom_id res chain seq x y z
N MET A 1 -0.31 24.15 -13.05
CA MET A 1 0.76 23.40 -13.78
C MET A 1 0.70 21.96 -13.26
N SER A 2 0.52 21.00 -14.14
CA SER A 2 0.42 19.58 -13.74
C SER A 2 1.78 19.10 -13.22
N GLN A 3 1.81 18.40 -12.07
CA GLN A 3 3.04 17.83 -11.48
C GLN A 3 3.82 16.91 -12.46
N SER A 4 3.18 16.43 -13.52
CA SER A 4 3.80 15.60 -14.54
C SER A 4 4.89 16.32 -15.37
N GLU A 5 4.86 17.65 -15.49
CA GLU A 5 5.87 18.43 -16.20
C GLU A 5 7.19 18.56 -15.43
N ALA A 6 7.20 18.34 -14.13
CA ALA A 6 8.41 18.42 -13.30
C ALA A 6 9.31 17.17 -13.36
N ILE A 7 8.83 16.03 -13.94
CA ILE A 7 9.53 14.74 -13.94
C ILE A 7 10.02 14.43 -15.37
N GLY A 8 11.30 14.70 -15.62
CA GLY A 8 11.91 14.48 -16.93
C GLY A 8 12.21 13.00 -17.25
N PRO A 9 12.63 12.71 -18.50
CA PRO A 9 12.92 11.34 -18.94
C PRO A 9 14.00 10.64 -18.09
N LEU A 10 15.02 11.38 -17.65
CA LEU A 10 16.07 10.83 -16.76
C LEU A 10 15.53 10.51 -15.36
N ASP A 11 14.64 11.34 -14.82
CA ASP A 11 14.00 11.08 -13.53
C ASP A 11 13.14 9.81 -13.61
N ARG A 12 12.38 9.65 -14.70
CA ARG A 12 11.60 8.41 -14.95
C ARG A 12 12.51 7.17 -15.06
N LYS A 13 13.69 7.30 -15.67
CA LYS A 13 14.66 6.21 -15.78
C LYS A 13 15.18 5.81 -14.39
N ILE A 14 15.50 6.79 -13.54
CA ILE A 14 15.91 6.55 -12.15
C ILE A 14 14.77 5.89 -11.37
N LEU A 15 13.55 6.41 -11.44
CA LEU A 15 12.38 5.89 -10.73
C LEU A 15 12.06 4.43 -11.13
N ARG A 16 12.12 4.09 -12.42
CA ARG A 16 11.94 2.70 -12.88
C ARG A 16 12.96 1.75 -12.27
N ALA A 17 14.20 2.19 -12.11
CA ALA A 17 15.23 1.37 -11.48
C ALA A 17 14.99 1.19 -9.98
N LEU A 18 14.70 2.29 -9.27
CA LEU A 18 14.45 2.28 -7.83
C LEU A 18 13.21 1.44 -7.45
N GLN A 19 12.18 1.41 -8.30
CA GLN A 19 11.00 0.57 -8.06
C GLN A 19 11.32 -0.94 -8.11
N ARG A 20 12.36 -1.34 -8.87
CA ARG A 20 12.79 -2.73 -9.00
C ARG A 20 13.74 -3.14 -7.92
N ASP A 21 14.74 -2.30 -7.67
CA ASP A 21 15.75 -2.53 -6.63
C ASP A 21 16.27 -1.21 -6.07
N ASN A 22 15.84 -0.89 -4.86
CA ASN A 22 16.30 0.29 -4.13
C ASN A 22 17.56 0.02 -3.30
N ALA A 23 18.06 -1.23 -3.27
CA ALA A 23 19.30 -1.59 -2.60
C ALA A 23 20.53 -1.48 -3.52
N GLU A 24 20.32 -1.26 -4.83
CA GLU A 24 21.40 -1.08 -5.79
C GLU A 24 22.31 0.11 -5.38
N PRO A 25 23.66 -0.07 -5.42
CA PRO A 25 24.57 1.04 -5.16
C PRO A 25 24.32 2.22 -6.10
N ILE A 26 24.33 3.43 -5.55
CA ILE A 26 24.03 4.64 -6.31
C ILE A 26 25.01 4.89 -7.46
N SER A 27 26.26 4.39 -7.35
CA SER A 27 27.25 4.42 -8.43
C SER A 27 26.79 3.65 -9.65
N ASP A 28 26.19 2.48 -9.44
CA ASP A 28 25.76 1.57 -10.50
C ASP A 28 24.49 2.09 -11.16
N LEU A 29 23.55 2.57 -10.36
CA LEU A 29 22.37 3.27 -10.84
C LEU A 29 22.75 4.49 -11.68
N ALA A 30 23.69 5.32 -11.24
CA ALA A 30 24.16 6.50 -11.95
C ALA A 30 24.79 6.13 -13.29
N ALA A 31 25.68 5.15 -13.32
CA ALA A 31 26.30 4.64 -14.54
C ALA A 31 25.25 4.16 -15.55
N ARG A 32 24.28 3.38 -15.10
CA ARG A 32 23.17 2.88 -15.91
C ARG A 32 22.27 3.99 -16.48
N CYS A 33 22.16 5.10 -15.74
CA CYS A 33 21.41 6.29 -16.18
C CYS A 33 22.22 7.27 -17.03
N GLY A 34 23.53 7.04 -17.19
CA GLY A 34 24.42 7.96 -17.88
C GLY A 34 24.70 9.24 -17.09
N LEU A 35 24.75 9.16 -15.76
CA LEU A 35 24.94 10.27 -14.84
C LEU A 35 26.16 10.07 -13.96
N SER A 36 26.71 11.18 -13.43
CA SER A 36 27.63 11.10 -12.31
C SER A 36 26.89 10.71 -11.02
N ARG A 37 27.60 10.10 -10.07
CA ARG A 37 27.02 9.72 -8.75
C ARG A 37 26.35 10.92 -8.06
N SER A 38 27.00 12.08 -8.06
CA SER A 38 26.48 13.31 -7.44
C SER A 38 25.22 13.83 -8.15
N ALA A 39 25.19 13.77 -9.49
CA ALA A 39 24.00 14.16 -10.25
C ALA A 39 22.80 13.22 -9.99
N CYS A 40 23.07 11.93 -9.92
CA CYS A 40 22.05 10.93 -9.58
C CYS A 40 21.49 11.15 -8.17
N SER A 41 22.37 11.27 -7.16
CA SER A 41 21.98 11.56 -5.76
C SER A 41 21.10 12.81 -5.65
N ARG A 42 21.51 13.89 -6.29
CA ARG A 42 20.77 15.16 -6.25
C ARG A 42 19.37 15.03 -6.87
N ARG A 43 19.24 14.24 -7.95
CA ARG A 43 17.93 13.97 -8.57
C ARG A 43 17.03 13.15 -7.66
N ILE A 44 17.56 12.11 -7.02
CA ILE A 44 16.81 11.27 -6.06
C ILE A 44 16.34 12.13 -4.88
N ALA A 45 17.22 12.94 -4.29
CA ALA A 45 16.86 13.85 -3.20
C ALA A 45 15.73 14.81 -3.61
N ARG A 46 15.84 15.43 -4.80
CA ARG A 46 14.79 16.29 -5.35
C ARG A 46 13.47 15.56 -5.54
N LEU A 47 13.48 14.32 -6.03
CA LEU A 47 12.26 13.52 -6.22
C LEU A 47 11.59 13.15 -4.89
N ALA A 48 12.38 12.94 -3.84
CA ALA A 48 11.88 12.73 -2.48
C ALA A 48 11.30 14.05 -1.90
N GLU A 49 11.97 15.18 -2.07
CA GLU A 49 11.47 16.49 -1.64
C GLU A 49 10.16 16.88 -2.34
N LEU A 50 9.99 16.49 -3.60
CA LEU A 50 8.75 16.66 -4.37
C LEU A 50 7.64 15.68 -3.98
N GLY A 51 7.91 14.72 -3.07
CA GLY A 51 6.97 13.67 -2.68
C GLY A 51 6.71 12.62 -3.76
N VAL A 52 7.51 12.60 -4.85
CA VAL A 52 7.40 11.56 -5.90
C VAL A 52 7.92 10.21 -5.37
N ILE A 53 8.97 10.26 -4.56
CA ILE A 53 9.43 9.12 -3.75
C ILE A 53 8.89 9.36 -2.34
N GLU A 54 7.85 8.61 -1.97
CA GLU A 54 7.22 8.76 -0.66
C GLU A 54 8.11 8.24 0.47
N ARG A 55 8.68 7.04 0.26
CA ARG A 55 9.55 6.35 1.22
C ARG A 55 10.25 5.14 0.58
N SER A 56 11.29 4.65 1.25
CA SER A 56 11.96 3.39 0.93
C SER A 56 11.66 2.37 2.00
N VAL A 57 11.20 1.18 1.62
CA VAL A 57 10.82 0.10 2.54
C VAL A 57 11.35 -1.24 2.03
N ALA A 58 11.60 -2.18 2.95
CA ALA A 58 11.82 -3.57 2.61
C ALA A 58 10.47 -4.26 2.35
N LEU A 59 10.37 -5.02 1.27
CA LEU A 59 9.22 -5.88 1.01
C LEU A 59 9.46 -7.24 1.68
N LEU A 60 8.51 -7.67 2.51
CA LEU A 60 8.62 -8.89 3.29
C LEU A 60 7.75 -10.01 2.70
N SER A 61 8.22 -11.24 2.84
CA SER A 61 7.44 -12.42 2.44
C SER A 61 6.41 -12.77 3.52
N GLN A 62 5.14 -12.53 3.25
CA GLN A 62 4.03 -12.87 4.13
C GLN A 62 4.06 -14.36 4.54
N ALA A 63 4.24 -15.24 3.56
CA ALA A 63 4.26 -16.70 3.80
C ALA A 63 5.40 -17.12 4.76
N LYS A 64 6.61 -16.53 4.60
CA LYS A 64 7.75 -16.83 5.48
C LYS A 64 7.58 -16.27 6.89
N LEU A 65 6.71 -15.28 7.06
CA LEU A 65 6.36 -14.69 8.35
C LEU A 65 5.11 -15.32 8.98
N GLY A 66 4.58 -16.40 8.39
CA GLY A 66 3.41 -17.08 8.91
C GLY A 66 2.08 -16.35 8.68
N LEU A 67 2.04 -15.33 7.80
CA LEU A 67 0.84 -14.57 7.43
C LEU A 67 0.27 -15.12 6.12
N GLY A 68 -0.19 -16.39 6.15
CA GLY A 68 -0.54 -17.15 4.95
C GLY A 68 -1.88 -16.79 4.31
N LEU A 69 -2.75 -16.05 4.99
CA LEU A 69 -4.10 -15.77 4.52
C LEU A 69 -4.30 -14.28 4.24
N THR A 70 -4.55 -13.95 2.98
CA THR A 70 -4.98 -12.61 2.56
C THR A 70 -6.49 -12.58 2.38
N VAL A 71 -7.13 -11.55 2.92
CA VAL A 71 -8.59 -11.39 2.92
C VAL A 71 -8.94 -9.99 2.42
N PHE A 72 -9.88 -9.91 1.48
CA PHE A 72 -10.56 -8.67 1.12
C PHE A 72 -11.91 -8.62 1.82
N ILE A 73 -12.16 -7.55 2.57
CA ILE A 73 -13.37 -7.38 3.38
C ILE A 73 -14.14 -6.18 2.85
N SER A 74 -15.34 -6.42 2.34
CA SER A 74 -16.28 -5.36 1.96
C SER A 74 -17.12 -5.00 3.17
N VAL A 75 -17.29 -3.70 3.40
CA VAL A 75 -18.09 -3.17 4.50
C VAL A 75 -19.14 -2.23 3.95
N LYS A 76 -20.37 -2.35 4.47
CA LYS A 76 -21.44 -1.35 4.32
C LYS A 76 -21.76 -0.75 5.67
N THR A 77 -22.10 0.53 5.69
CA THR A 77 -22.58 1.24 6.88
C THR A 77 -23.88 1.95 6.58
N SER A 78 -24.77 1.98 7.54
CA SER A 78 -25.96 2.86 7.51
C SER A 78 -25.68 4.26 8.08
N GLN A 79 -24.48 4.46 8.64
CA GLN A 79 -24.07 5.65 9.34
C GLN A 79 -23.04 6.45 8.55
N HIS A 80 -23.49 7.48 7.83
CA HIS A 80 -22.62 8.34 7.02
C HIS A 80 -22.28 9.66 7.75
N ASN A 81 -21.82 9.57 9.01
CA ASN A 81 -21.49 10.74 9.83
C ASN A 81 -20.05 10.68 10.34
N ALA A 82 -19.52 11.84 10.75
CA ALA A 82 -18.14 11.98 11.19
C ALA A 82 -17.84 11.18 12.47
N ALA A 83 -18.79 11.08 13.41
CA ALA A 83 -18.61 10.37 14.67
C ALA A 83 -18.36 8.87 14.42
N TRP A 84 -19.17 8.25 13.57
CA TRP A 84 -18.98 6.85 13.17
C TRP A 84 -17.65 6.66 12.43
N SER A 85 -17.31 7.55 11.49
CA SER A 85 -16.04 7.46 10.75
C SER A 85 -14.83 7.50 11.67
N HIS A 86 -14.83 8.38 12.68
CA HIS A 86 -13.75 8.46 13.68
C HIS A 86 -13.68 7.19 14.54
N GLN A 87 -14.83 6.64 14.96
CA GLN A 87 -14.87 5.38 15.70
C GLN A 87 -14.33 4.22 14.86
N PHE A 88 -14.76 4.14 13.59
CA PHE A 88 -14.28 3.11 12.67
C PHE A 88 -12.76 3.20 12.47
N GLN A 89 -12.24 4.39 12.21
CA GLN A 89 -10.81 4.62 12.09
C GLN A 89 -10.05 4.20 13.36
N ALA A 90 -10.53 4.55 14.54
CA ALA A 90 -9.91 4.17 15.82
C ALA A 90 -9.88 2.65 16.05
N ILE A 91 -10.84 1.90 15.50
CA ILE A 91 -10.83 0.44 15.52
C ILE A 91 -9.80 -0.09 14.54
N LEU A 92 -9.76 0.43 13.31
CA LEU A 92 -8.80 0.02 12.27
C LEU A 92 -7.35 0.20 12.71
N GLU A 93 -7.02 1.31 13.38
CA GLU A 93 -5.68 1.59 13.90
C GLU A 93 -5.17 0.55 14.92
N LYS A 94 -6.09 -0.16 15.59
CA LYS A 94 -5.77 -1.24 16.53
C LYS A 94 -5.63 -2.61 15.88
N LEU A 95 -5.83 -2.71 14.57
CA LEU A 95 -5.84 -3.95 13.80
C LEU A 95 -4.65 -3.99 12.83
N PRO A 96 -3.43 -4.32 13.27
CA PRO A 96 -2.23 -4.29 12.43
C PRO A 96 -2.28 -5.26 11.25
N GLY A 97 -3.16 -6.26 11.30
CA GLY A 97 -3.42 -7.16 10.17
C GLY A 97 -4.17 -6.50 9.01
N ILE A 98 -4.80 -5.34 9.21
CA ILE A 98 -5.42 -4.57 8.14
C ILE A 98 -4.35 -3.68 7.50
N LEU A 99 -4.02 -3.93 6.24
CA LEU A 99 -2.96 -3.24 5.51
C LEU A 99 -3.45 -2.04 4.71
N GLU A 100 -4.67 -2.13 4.17
CA GLU A 100 -5.26 -1.11 3.31
C GLU A 100 -6.73 -0.93 3.65
N VAL A 101 -7.21 0.30 3.61
CA VAL A 101 -8.62 0.65 3.78
C VAL A 101 -8.96 1.70 2.75
N HIS A 102 -9.90 1.38 1.86
CA HIS A 102 -10.36 2.28 0.82
C HIS A 102 -11.83 2.61 1.04
N ARG A 103 -12.17 3.89 1.08
CA ARG A 103 -13.56 4.34 0.96
C ARG A 103 -13.93 4.35 -0.51
N LEU A 104 -15.06 3.74 -0.84
CA LEU A 104 -15.50 3.55 -2.22
C LEU A 104 -16.81 4.31 -2.49
N GLY A 105 -17.04 4.59 -3.75
CA GLY A 105 -18.36 4.96 -4.26
C GLY A 105 -18.97 3.74 -4.94
N GLY A 106 -20.25 3.45 -4.68
CA GLY A 106 -20.93 2.30 -5.25
C GLY A 106 -21.77 1.55 -4.23
N ASP A 107 -21.89 0.24 -4.40
CA ASP A 107 -22.73 -0.66 -3.60
C ASP A 107 -22.09 -1.08 -2.26
N ILE A 108 -20.82 -0.83 -2.07
CA ILE A 108 -20.09 -1.00 -0.81
C ILE A 108 -19.43 0.32 -0.41
N ASP A 109 -19.34 0.58 0.90
CA ASP A 109 -18.77 1.83 1.41
C ASP A 109 -17.27 1.77 1.61
N TYR A 110 -16.76 0.60 2.04
CA TYR A 110 -15.33 0.39 2.28
C TYR A 110 -14.87 -0.97 1.79
N LEU A 111 -13.65 -1.01 1.27
CA LEU A 111 -12.91 -2.22 0.98
C LEU A 111 -11.63 -2.23 1.79
N LEU A 112 -11.44 -3.30 2.56
CA LEU A 112 -10.27 -3.52 3.37
C LEU A 112 -9.46 -4.68 2.79
N LYS A 113 -8.14 -4.58 2.90
CA LYS A 113 -7.22 -5.70 2.67
C LYS A 113 -6.56 -6.07 3.97
N ALA A 114 -6.71 -7.30 4.38
CA ALA A 114 -6.12 -7.84 5.60
C ALA A 114 -5.20 -9.01 5.30
N VAL A 115 -4.19 -9.21 6.16
CA VAL A 115 -3.35 -10.39 6.19
C VAL A 115 -3.36 -10.97 7.60
N VAL A 116 -3.57 -12.27 7.69
CA VAL A 116 -3.68 -13.01 8.95
C VAL A 116 -2.99 -14.38 8.80
N PRO A 117 -2.63 -15.05 9.90
CA PRO A 117 -2.00 -16.35 9.82
C PRO A 117 -2.91 -17.41 9.15
N ASP A 118 -4.17 -17.46 9.56
CA ASP A 118 -5.12 -18.53 9.25
C ASP A 118 -6.58 -18.07 9.47
N MET A 119 -7.54 -18.99 9.38
CA MET A 119 -8.96 -18.73 9.63
C MET A 119 -9.27 -18.33 11.08
N PRO A 120 -8.70 -18.94 12.13
CA PRO A 120 -8.82 -18.44 13.50
C PRO A 120 -8.31 -17.01 13.66
N GLY A 121 -7.19 -16.66 13.02
CA GLY A 121 -6.65 -15.29 12.98
C GLY A 121 -7.61 -14.29 12.31
N TYR A 122 -8.26 -14.73 11.22
CA TYR A 122 -9.32 -13.93 10.58
C TYR A 122 -10.52 -13.75 11.50
N ASP A 123 -11.00 -14.78 12.17
CA ASP A 123 -12.15 -14.67 13.09
C ASP A 123 -11.85 -13.70 14.23
N ALA A 124 -10.65 -13.76 14.81
CA ALA A 124 -10.22 -12.82 15.83
C ALA A 124 -10.21 -11.36 15.34
N LEU A 125 -9.76 -11.11 14.11
CA LEU A 125 -9.81 -9.80 13.47
C LEU A 125 -11.26 -9.35 13.24
N TYR A 126 -12.10 -10.24 12.72
CA TYR A 126 -13.51 -9.98 12.45
C TYR A 126 -14.28 -9.57 13.72
N GLN A 127 -14.07 -10.27 14.84
CA GLN A 127 -14.71 -9.96 16.13
C GLN A 127 -14.35 -8.55 16.65
N GLN A 128 -13.20 -8.01 16.27
CA GLN A 128 -12.84 -6.63 16.59
C GLN A 128 -13.47 -5.64 15.60
N LEU A 129 -13.47 -5.99 14.31
CA LEU A 129 -13.98 -5.14 13.25
C LEU A 129 -15.49 -4.85 13.41
N ILE A 130 -16.29 -5.85 13.78
CA ILE A 130 -17.74 -5.71 13.96
C ILE A 130 -18.14 -4.81 15.13
N LYS A 131 -17.22 -4.46 16.03
CA LYS A 131 -17.46 -3.45 17.09
C LYS A 131 -17.71 -2.05 16.53
N ALA A 132 -17.46 -1.84 15.24
CA ALA A 132 -17.71 -0.57 14.55
C ALA A 132 -19.18 -0.34 14.17
N ASP A 133 -20.11 -1.18 14.61
CA ASP A 133 -21.54 -1.10 14.25
C ASP A 133 -21.73 -1.02 12.73
N LEU A 134 -21.33 -2.11 12.07
CA LEU A 134 -21.39 -2.27 10.61
C LEU A 134 -22.74 -2.81 10.17
N PHE A 135 -23.27 -2.29 9.07
CA PHE A 135 -24.54 -2.78 8.49
C PHE A 135 -24.38 -4.14 7.81
N ASP A 136 -23.30 -4.31 7.03
CA ASP A 136 -22.99 -5.56 6.33
C ASP A 136 -21.48 -5.72 6.18
N VAL A 137 -20.99 -6.96 6.35
CA VAL A 137 -19.59 -7.31 6.18
C VAL A 137 -19.49 -8.61 5.38
N SER A 138 -18.75 -8.57 4.29
CA SER A 138 -18.53 -9.73 3.43
C SER A 138 -17.03 -9.93 3.20
N ALA A 139 -16.52 -11.11 3.55
CA ALA A 139 -15.11 -11.47 3.38
C ALA A 139 -14.89 -12.32 2.12
N ARG A 140 -13.78 -12.07 1.44
CA ARG A 140 -13.31 -12.83 0.28
C ARG A 140 -11.87 -13.25 0.53
N PHE A 141 -11.65 -14.55 0.62
CA PHE A 141 -10.34 -15.14 0.86
C PHE A 141 -9.60 -15.31 -0.46
N VAL A 142 -8.35 -14.84 -0.52
CA VAL A 142 -7.52 -14.99 -1.70
C VAL A 142 -7.07 -16.43 -1.83
N MET A 143 -7.49 -17.10 -2.89
CA MET A 143 -7.07 -18.47 -3.22
C MET A 143 -5.71 -18.48 -3.90
N GLU A 144 -5.48 -17.52 -4.78
CA GLU A 144 -4.25 -17.37 -5.56
C GLU A 144 -4.02 -15.91 -5.93
N THR A 145 -2.78 -15.47 -5.91
CA THR A 145 -2.39 -14.16 -6.43
C THR A 145 -1.75 -14.32 -7.80
N MET A 146 -2.49 -14.05 -8.86
CA MET A 146 -2.02 -14.20 -10.24
C MET A 146 -1.00 -13.15 -10.65
N LYS A 147 -1.08 -11.93 -10.06
CA LYS A 147 -0.14 -10.84 -10.32
C LYS A 147 -0.03 -9.95 -9.08
N HIS A 148 1.19 -9.68 -8.69
CA HIS A 148 1.50 -8.69 -7.66
C HIS A 148 2.74 -7.91 -8.08
N THR A 149 2.65 -6.58 -8.12
CA THR A 149 3.77 -5.68 -8.38
C THR A 149 3.60 -4.39 -7.61
N THR A 150 4.71 -3.80 -7.21
CA THR A 150 4.77 -2.45 -6.64
C THR A 150 5.24 -1.42 -7.67
N GLU A 151 5.56 -1.86 -8.90
CA GLU A 151 6.03 -0.97 -9.98
C GLU A 151 4.85 -0.22 -10.60
N LEU A 152 4.87 1.11 -10.50
CA LEU A 152 3.97 1.99 -11.24
C LEU A 152 4.39 2.06 -12.72
N PRO A 153 3.46 2.18 -13.67
CA PRO A 153 3.76 2.32 -15.09
C PRO A 153 4.29 3.73 -15.38
N LEU A 154 5.62 3.86 -15.53
CA LEU A 154 6.32 5.13 -15.75
C LEU A 154 6.85 5.26 -17.18
#